data_6fdafd35d6e5a53cb03eba1c2b7d5105
#
_entry.id   6fdafd35d6e5a53cb03eba1c2b7d5105
#
_cell.length_a   1.000
_cell.length_b   1.000
_cell.length_c   1.000
_cell.angle_alpha   90.00
_cell.angle_beta   90.00
_cell.angle_gamma   90.00
#
_symmetry.space_group_name_H-M   'P 1'
#
loop_
_entity.id
_entity.type
_entity.pdbx_description
1 polymer ?
#
loop_
_entity_poly.entity_id
_entity_poly.type
_entity_poly.pdbx_seq_one_letter_code
_entity_poly.pdbx_strand_id
1 'polypeptide(L)'
;MHVLSQTSLATIGAELGNDLDVRRFRPNVLLELDNPGDGLPESHWTGARLALGEAVPEVMMPTVRCVVPSRAQPGFDVDRRITKAVAVRAQRCLGVYCGVDSGGMVGLGDDVAVRPVTVGRKVFTDVARRTKQLTFGLVAAAVDRLSR
;
A
#
# COMPACT_ATOMS: atom_id res chain seq x y z
N MET A 1 -3.74 -0.79 -10.30
CA MET A 1 -2.26 -0.73 -10.16
C MET A 1 -1.87 -0.64 -8.69
N HIS A 2 -0.61 -0.98 -8.35
CA HIS A 2 -0.07 -0.90 -6.98
C HIS A 2 0.84 0.33 -6.86
N VAL A 3 0.54 1.19 -5.88
CA VAL A 3 1.31 2.38 -5.55
C VAL A 3 1.89 2.24 -4.14
N LEU A 4 3.14 2.64 -3.96
CA LEU A 4 3.87 2.56 -2.70
C LEU A 4 4.71 3.83 -2.54
N SER A 5 4.87 4.36 -1.32
CA SER A 5 5.78 5.48 -1.07
C SER A 5 7.14 5.02 -0.55
N GLN A 6 8.17 5.81 -0.80
CA GLN A 6 9.50 5.65 -0.22
C GLN A 6 9.44 5.72 1.31
N THR A 7 8.60 6.60 1.85
CA THR A 7 8.39 6.77 3.30
C THR A 7 7.91 5.49 3.96
N SER A 8 6.92 4.81 3.36
CA SER A 8 6.44 3.53 3.89
C SER A 8 7.49 2.44 3.83
N LEU A 9 8.31 2.41 2.77
CA LEU A 9 9.45 1.48 2.71
C LEU A 9 10.48 1.76 3.80
N ALA A 10 10.86 3.03 3.97
CA ALA A 10 11.81 3.45 5.00
C ALA A 10 11.29 3.13 6.41
N THR A 11 9.99 3.33 6.65
CA THR A 11 9.36 3.00 7.93
C THR A 11 9.46 1.51 8.26
N ILE A 12 9.22 0.63 7.30
CA ILE A 12 9.38 -0.81 7.51
C ILE A 12 10.87 -1.18 7.58
N GLY A 13 11.74 -0.54 6.80
CA GLY A 13 13.19 -0.72 6.85
C GLY A 13 13.78 -0.40 8.22
N ALA A 14 13.33 0.70 8.83
CA ALA A 14 13.74 1.10 10.18
C ALA A 14 13.43 0.03 11.24
N GLU A 15 12.27 -0.64 11.16
CA GLU A 15 11.91 -1.77 12.04
C GLU A 15 12.85 -2.98 11.86
N LEU A 16 13.49 -3.08 10.70
CA LEU A 16 14.42 -4.17 10.37
C LEU A 16 15.89 -3.81 10.63
N GLY A 17 16.17 -2.52 10.87
CA GLY A 17 17.52 -1.98 11.01
C GLY A 17 18.31 -1.94 9.69
N ASN A 18 17.64 -1.96 8.54
CA ASN A 18 18.27 -1.90 7.23
C ASN A 18 17.33 -1.32 6.18
N ASP A 19 17.90 -0.83 5.08
CA ASP A 19 17.13 -0.39 3.93
C ASP A 19 16.41 -1.56 3.27
N LEU A 20 15.17 -1.29 2.86
CA LEU A 20 14.30 -2.28 2.27
C LEU A 20 14.16 -2.05 0.77
N ASP A 21 14.63 -2.98 -0.03
CA ASP A 21 14.56 -2.84 -1.48
C ASP A 21 13.12 -2.93 -1.99
N VAL A 22 12.70 -1.92 -2.74
CA VAL A 22 11.36 -1.79 -3.31
C VAL A 22 10.98 -2.95 -4.23
N ARG A 23 11.96 -3.56 -4.91
CA ARG A 23 11.75 -4.67 -5.84
C ARG A 23 11.10 -5.88 -5.17
N ARG A 24 11.29 -6.06 -3.84
CA ARG A 24 10.60 -7.10 -3.06
C ARG A 24 9.09 -6.95 -3.07
N PHE A 25 8.59 -5.72 -3.20
CA PHE A 25 7.16 -5.39 -3.13
C PHE A 25 6.50 -5.21 -4.50
N ARG A 26 7.32 -5.01 -5.54
CA ARG A 26 6.91 -4.92 -6.94
C ARG A 26 5.77 -3.90 -7.18
N PRO A 27 5.89 -2.64 -6.71
CA PRO A 27 4.90 -1.63 -7.05
C PRO A 27 4.97 -1.29 -8.55
N ASN A 28 3.86 -0.80 -9.09
CA ASN A 28 3.85 -0.19 -10.43
C ASN A 28 4.39 1.24 -10.37
N VAL A 29 4.13 1.94 -9.25
CA VAL A 29 4.58 3.31 -9.03
C VAL A 29 5.16 3.41 -7.63
N LEU A 30 6.36 3.96 -7.54
CA LEU A 30 6.99 4.36 -6.28
C LEU A 30 6.94 5.88 -6.19
N LEU A 31 6.40 6.39 -5.08
CA LEU A 31 6.27 7.82 -4.83
C LEU A 31 7.33 8.29 -3.85
N GLU A 32 7.92 9.44 -4.16
CA GLU A 32 8.64 10.28 -3.22
C GLU A 32 7.72 11.42 -2.79
N LEU A 33 7.64 11.71 -1.50
CA LEU A 33 6.71 12.68 -0.93
C LEU A 33 7.48 13.77 -0.20
N ASP A 34 7.23 15.04 -0.54
CA ASP A 34 7.89 16.20 0.10
C ASP A 34 7.56 16.32 1.59
N ASN A 35 6.29 16.05 1.94
CA ASN A 35 5.80 16.06 3.31
C ASN A 35 5.07 14.75 3.61
N PRO A 36 5.82 13.68 3.89
CA PRO A 36 5.24 12.34 4.00
C PRO A 36 4.37 12.11 5.24
N GLY A 37 4.42 12.99 6.24
CA GLY A 37 3.77 12.76 7.53
C GLY A 37 4.39 11.57 8.27
N ASP A 38 3.63 10.92 9.14
CA ASP A 38 4.10 9.82 9.96
C ASP A 38 3.97 8.46 9.24
N GLY A 39 5.09 7.90 8.92
CA GLY A 39 5.33 6.48 8.71
C GLY A 39 4.65 5.79 7.51
N LEU A 40 3.34 5.81 7.38
CA LEU A 40 2.58 5.06 6.36
C LEU A 40 1.54 5.95 5.68
N PRO A 41 1.96 6.95 4.89
CA PRO A 41 1.07 7.99 4.36
C PRO A 41 -0.07 7.43 3.51
N GLU A 42 0.18 6.41 2.67
CA GLU A 42 -0.83 5.83 1.80
C GLU A 42 -1.99 5.16 2.56
N SER A 43 -1.79 4.79 3.82
CA SER A 43 -2.82 4.12 4.62
C SER A 43 -4.10 4.95 4.78
N HIS A 44 -4.00 6.26 4.60
CA HIS A 44 -5.08 7.23 4.74
C HIS A 44 -5.71 7.67 3.41
N TRP A 45 -5.22 7.18 2.26
CA TRP A 45 -5.62 7.67 0.94
C TRP A 45 -6.83 6.96 0.34
N THR A 46 -7.40 5.96 0.98
CA THR A 46 -8.55 5.23 0.42
C THR A 46 -9.67 6.18 -0.01
N GLY A 47 -10.06 6.09 -1.27
CA GLY A 47 -11.03 6.95 -1.94
C GLY A 47 -10.44 8.24 -2.50
N ALA A 48 -9.19 8.60 -2.17
CA ALA A 48 -8.54 9.75 -2.79
C ALA A 48 -8.24 9.48 -4.27
N ARG A 49 -8.07 10.56 -5.03
CA ARG A 49 -7.55 10.53 -6.40
C ARG A 49 -6.11 11.01 -6.41
N LEU A 50 -5.27 10.30 -7.14
CA LEU A 50 -3.90 10.70 -7.36
C LEU A 50 -3.82 11.37 -8.73
N ALA A 51 -3.29 12.59 -8.81
CA ALA A 51 -2.86 13.14 -10.08
C ALA A 51 -1.43 12.65 -10.31
N LEU A 52 -1.21 11.81 -11.32
CA LEU A 52 0.09 11.22 -11.69
C LEU A 52 0.35 11.55 -13.15
N GLY A 53 1.14 12.58 -13.46
CA GLY A 53 1.29 13.04 -14.82
C GLY A 53 -0.10 13.30 -15.45
N GLU A 54 -0.41 12.64 -16.56
CA GLU A 54 -1.73 12.73 -17.20
C GLU A 54 -2.78 11.76 -16.63
N ALA A 55 -2.38 10.75 -15.88
CA ALA A 55 -3.27 9.74 -15.32
C ALA A 55 -3.90 10.18 -14.00
N VAL A 56 -5.15 9.77 -13.76
CA VAL A 56 -5.87 10.07 -12.52
C VAL A 56 -6.45 8.79 -11.91
N PRO A 57 -5.62 7.95 -11.28
CA PRO A 57 -6.10 6.78 -10.56
C PRO A 57 -6.83 7.12 -9.26
N GLU A 58 -7.84 6.32 -8.91
CA GLU A 58 -8.53 6.37 -7.62
C GLU A 58 -7.99 5.30 -6.68
N VAL A 59 -7.65 5.67 -5.45
CA VAL A 59 -7.18 4.74 -4.42
C VAL A 59 -8.34 3.90 -3.92
N MET A 60 -8.33 2.62 -4.26
CA MET A 60 -9.43 1.69 -3.96
C MET A 60 -9.33 1.09 -2.55
N MET A 61 -8.13 0.64 -2.18
CA MET A 61 -7.93 -0.07 -0.92
C MET A 61 -6.44 -0.21 -0.58
N PRO A 62 -6.10 -0.40 0.71
CA PRO A 62 -4.75 -0.78 1.11
C PRO A 62 -4.34 -2.12 0.48
N THR A 63 -3.06 -2.24 0.12
CA THR A 63 -2.49 -3.47 -0.44
C THR A 63 -2.16 -4.46 0.67
N VAL A 64 -2.96 -5.53 0.78
CA VAL A 64 -2.65 -6.64 1.70
C VAL A 64 -1.42 -7.39 1.20
N ARG A 65 -0.43 -7.56 2.09
CA ARG A 65 0.83 -8.22 1.75
C ARG A 65 0.83 -9.68 2.15
N CYS A 66 1.18 -10.52 1.19
CA CYS A 66 1.44 -11.94 1.41
C CYS A 66 2.91 -12.17 1.82
N VAL A 67 3.33 -13.41 1.92
CA VAL A 67 4.69 -13.82 2.30
C VAL A 67 5.75 -13.57 1.20
N VAL A 68 5.36 -13.24 -0.03
CA VAL A 68 6.29 -13.13 -1.18
C VAL A 68 7.45 -12.15 -0.94
N PRO A 69 7.27 -10.95 -0.35
CA PRO A 69 8.38 -10.05 -0.07
C PRO A 69 9.47 -10.65 0.83
N SER A 70 9.12 -11.64 1.64
CA SER A 70 10.05 -12.33 2.56
C SER A 70 10.75 -13.54 1.94
N ARG A 71 10.33 -13.98 0.76
CA ARG A 71 10.91 -15.13 0.06
C ARG A 71 12.16 -14.73 -0.71
N ALA A 72 12.97 -15.74 -1.07
CA ALA A 72 14.05 -15.53 -2.02
C ALA A 72 13.47 -15.03 -3.35
N GLN A 73 14.14 -14.04 -3.92
CA GLN A 73 13.84 -13.46 -5.22
C GLN A 73 15.18 -13.20 -5.93
N PRO A 74 15.21 -13.01 -7.24
CA PRO A 74 16.46 -12.69 -7.93
C PRO A 74 17.19 -11.50 -7.28
N GLY A 75 18.39 -11.75 -6.77
CA GLY A 75 19.20 -10.75 -6.04
C GLY A 75 18.85 -10.55 -4.56
N PHE A 76 17.97 -11.35 -4.00
CA PHE A 76 17.59 -11.26 -2.58
C PHE A 76 17.44 -12.62 -1.92
N ASP A 77 18.03 -12.78 -0.76
CA ASP A 77 17.83 -13.94 0.10
C ASP A 77 16.49 -13.89 0.86
N VAL A 78 16.13 -15.00 1.48
CA VAL A 78 14.97 -15.08 2.38
C VAL A 78 15.18 -14.18 3.60
N ASP A 79 14.22 -13.28 3.85
CA ASP A 79 14.15 -12.52 5.10
C ASP A 79 12.73 -12.55 5.70
N ARG A 80 12.50 -13.50 6.61
CA ARG A 80 11.21 -13.69 7.27
C ARG A 80 10.80 -12.52 8.18
N ARG A 81 11.75 -11.67 8.58
CA ARG A 81 11.49 -10.49 9.42
C ARG A 81 10.58 -9.50 8.70
N ILE A 82 10.67 -9.40 7.35
CA ILE A 82 9.86 -8.50 6.52
C ILE A 82 8.37 -8.75 6.75
N THR A 83 7.91 -10.01 6.66
CA THR A 83 6.48 -10.33 6.87
C THR A 83 6.04 -9.94 8.29
N LYS A 84 6.88 -10.17 9.29
CA LYS A 84 6.59 -9.80 10.69
C LYS A 84 6.52 -8.27 10.85
N ALA A 85 7.48 -7.53 10.31
CA ALA A 85 7.50 -6.07 10.38
C ALA A 85 6.27 -5.45 9.72
N VAL A 86 5.92 -5.90 8.50
CA VAL A 86 4.71 -5.44 7.80
C VAL A 86 3.44 -5.82 8.57
N ALA A 87 3.38 -7.00 9.19
CA ALA A 87 2.22 -7.41 9.98
C ALA A 87 2.03 -6.53 11.21
N VAL A 88 3.10 -6.25 11.94
CA VAL A 88 3.04 -5.48 13.20
C VAL A 88 2.87 -3.98 12.92
N ARG A 89 3.71 -3.41 12.06
CA ARG A 89 3.76 -1.96 11.83
C ARG A 89 2.67 -1.45 10.91
N ALA A 90 2.29 -2.24 9.89
CA ALA A 90 1.38 -1.84 8.82
C ALA A 90 0.10 -2.69 8.77
N GLN A 91 -0.23 -3.44 9.81
CA GLN A 91 -1.43 -4.28 9.88
C GLN A 91 -1.59 -5.17 8.63
N ARG A 92 -0.49 -5.73 8.15
CA ARG A 92 -0.37 -6.52 6.91
C ARG A 92 -0.63 -5.74 5.61
N CYS A 93 -0.77 -4.42 5.65
CA CYS A 93 -1.04 -3.59 4.47
C CYS A 93 0.12 -2.64 4.22
N LEU A 94 0.72 -2.68 3.03
CA LEU A 94 1.80 -1.78 2.63
C LEU A 94 1.60 -1.32 1.20
N GLY A 95 1.44 0.00 1.00
CA GLY A 95 1.01 0.59 -0.27
C GLY A 95 -0.51 0.50 -0.47
N VAL A 96 -0.97 0.92 -1.62
CA VAL A 96 -2.39 0.95 -2.00
C VAL A 96 -2.62 0.39 -3.40
N TYR A 97 -3.78 -0.21 -3.60
CA TYR A 97 -4.29 -0.53 -4.93
C TYR A 97 -5.15 0.61 -5.46
N CYS A 98 -4.89 0.99 -6.69
CA CYS A 98 -5.63 2.01 -7.40
C CYS A 98 -6.32 1.43 -8.64
N GLY A 99 -7.57 1.85 -8.86
CA GLY A 99 -8.24 1.75 -10.15
C GLY A 99 -7.80 2.90 -11.04
N VAL A 100 -7.70 2.68 -12.35
CA VAL A 100 -7.37 3.73 -13.32
C VAL A 100 -8.65 4.13 -14.03
N ASP A 101 -9.25 5.26 -13.61
CA ASP A 101 -10.46 5.79 -14.22
C ASP A 101 -10.14 6.54 -15.51
N SER A 102 -9.03 7.28 -15.53
CA SER A 102 -8.52 7.98 -16.71
C SER A 102 -7.05 7.61 -16.89
N GLY A 103 -6.76 6.98 -18.00
CA GLY A 103 -5.38 6.67 -18.43
C GLY A 103 -4.67 7.92 -18.95
N GLY A 104 -3.34 7.82 -19.04
CA GLY A 104 -2.49 8.87 -19.56
C GLY A 104 -1.04 8.47 -19.41
N MET A 105 -0.13 9.26 -19.97
CA MET A 105 1.31 9.06 -19.84
C MET A 105 1.74 9.44 -18.42
N VAL A 106 2.60 8.61 -17.83
CA VAL A 106 3.25 8.87 -16.54
C VAL A 106 4.73 8.65 -16.73
N GLY A 107 5.49 9.71 -16.56
CA GLY A 107 6.94 9.71 -16.66
C GLY A 107 7.62 9.58 -15.30
N LEU A 108 8.89 9.19 -15.32
CA LEU A 108 9.72 9.26 -14.13
C LEU A 108 10.00 10.73 -13.79
N GLY A 109 9.72 11.12 -12.55
CA GLY A 109 9.89 12.50 -12.07
C GLY A 109 8.67 13.38 -12.26
N ASP A 110 7.55 12.84 -12.77
CA ASP A 110 6.30 13.59 -12.83
C ASP A 110 5.80 13.92 -11.42
N ASP A 111 5.23 15.12 -11.28
CA ASP A 111 4.60 15.53 -10.03
C ASP A 111 3.42 14.64 -9.68
N VAL A 112 3.27 14.41 -8.37
CA VAL A 112 2.13 13.70 -7.82
C VAL A 112 1.36 14.57 -6.83
N ALA A 113 0.04 14.60 -6.97
CA ALA A 113 -0.83 15.26 -6.01
C ALA A 113 -1.92 14.31 -5.51
N VAL A 114 -2.04 14.23 -4.17
CA VAL A 114 -3.11 13.47 -3.52
C VAL A 114 -4.31 14.38 -3.31
N ARG A 115 -5.41 14.11 -4.00
CA ARG A 115 -6.66 14.86 -3.89
C ARG A 115 -7.63 14.12 -2.95
N PRO A 116 -7.93 14.66 -1.77
CA PRO A 116 -8.81 14.00 -0.81
C PRO A 116 -10.23 13.85 -1.34
N VAL A 117 -10.96 12.88 -0.79
CA VAL A 117 -12.39 12.68 -1.11
C VAL A 117 -13.22 13.83 -0.53
N THR A 118 -14.13 14.37 -1.32
CA THR A 118 -15.13 15.33 -0.82
C THR A 118 -16.04 14.64 0.21
N VAL A 119 -16.47 15.37 1.26
CA VAL A 119 -17.17 14.83 2.46
C VAL A 119 -18.34 13.90 2.13
N GLY A 120 -19.13 14.19 1.09
CA GLY A 120 -20.26 13.32 0.68
C GLY A 120 -19.85 11.94 0.16
N ARG A 121 -18.65 11.81 -0.41
CA ARG A 121 -18.11 10.55 -0.93
C ARG A 121 -17.41 9.73 0.17
N LYS A 122 -16.92 10.42 1.21
CA LYS A 122 -16.23 9.80 2.34
C LYS A 122 -17.15 8.89 3.18
N VAL A 123 -18.41 9.28 3.35
CA VAL A 123 -19.40 8.47 4.08
C VAL A 123 -19.66 7.14 3.38
N PHE A 124 -19.72 7.14 2.04
CA PHE A 124 -19.95 5.92 1.26
C PHE A 124 -18.74 4.97 1.30
N THR A 125 -17.52 5.53 1.23
CA THR A 125 -16.28 4.73 1.29
C THR A 125 -16.02 4.17 2.67
N ASP A 126 -16.37 4.88 3.74
CA ASP A 126 -16.20 4.40 5.13
C ASP A 126 -17.17 3.25 5.47
N VAL A 127 -18.41 3.28 4.94
CA VAL A 127 -19.36 2.17 5.07
C VAL A 127 -18.84 0.95 4.29
N ALA A 128 -18.41 1.12 3.05
CA ALA A 128 -17.84 0.04 2.23
C ALA A 128 -16.54 -0.52 2.84
N ARG A 129 -15.72 0.33 3.49
CA ARG A 129 -14.50 -0.07 4.20
C ARG A 129 -14.81 -0.90 5.44
N ARG A 130 -15.79 -0.51 6.25
CA ARG A 130 -16.21 -1.29 7.44
C ARG A 130 -16.75 -2.66 7.06
N THR A 131 -17.56 -2.74 6.02
CA THR A 131 -18.10 -4.01 5.52
C THR A 131 -17.00 -4.92 4.98
N LYS A 132 -16.05 -4.38 4.20
CA LYS A 132 -14.91 -5.16 3.68
C LYS A 132 -13.92 -5.58 4.78
N GLN A 133 -13.65 -4.74 5.78
CA GLN A 133 -12.78 -5.13 6.91
C GLN A 133 -13.38 -6.27 7.73
N LEU A 134 -14.70 -6.29 7.93
CA LEU A 134 -15.39 -7.39 8.60
C LEU A 134 -15.29 -8.69 7.79
N THR A 135 -15.43 -8.63 6.46
CA THR A 135 -15.34 -9.79 5.58
C THR A 135 -13.89 -10.34 5.50
N PHE A 136 -12.90 -9.46 5.39
CA PHE A 136 -11.48 -9.85 5.38
C PHE A 136 -11.01 -10.39 6.73
N GLY A 137 -11.49 -9.82 7.84
CA GLY A 137 -11.22 -10.35 9.18
C GLY A 137 -11.74 -11.76 9.38
N LEU A 138 -12.93 -12.07 8.86
CA LEU A 138 -13.53 -13.41 8.90
C LEU A 138 -12.78 -14.42 8.04
N VAL A 139 -12.33 -14.02 6.84
CA VAL A 139 -11.54 -14.87 5.95
C VAL A 139 -10.15 -15.14 6.53
N ALA A 140 -9.49 -14.13 7.10
CA ALA A 140 -8.18 -14.30 7.74
C ALA A 140 -8.27 -15.24 8.96
N ALA A 141 -9.32 -15.13 9.77
CA ALA A 141 -9.56 -16.00 10.92
C ALA A 141 -9.91 -17.45 10.51
N ALA A 142 -10.58 -17.64 9.36
CA ALA A 142 -10.87 -18.97 8.82
C ALA A 142 -9.60 -19.66 8.29
N VAL A 143 -8.73 -18.92 7.59
CA VAL A 143 -7.46 -19.45 7.08
C VAL A 143 -6.51 -19.83 8.22
N ASP A 144 -6.47 -19.07 9.30
CA ASP A 144 -5.62 -19.36 10.48
C ASP A 144 -6.09 -20.62 11.24
N ARG A 145 -7.39 -20.95 11.20
CA ARG A 145 -7.94 -22.18 11.79
C ARG A 145 -7.70 -23.43 10.95
N LEU A 146 -7.54 -23.28 9.61
CA LEU A 146 -7.29 -24.39 8.71
C LEU A 146 -5.80 -24.73 8.57
N SER A 147 -4.90 -23.89 9.11
CA SER A 147 -3.44 -24.06 9.06
C SER A 147 -2.84 -24.57 10.38
N ARG A 148 -3.68 -24.97 11.32
CA ARG A 148 -3.30 -25.68 12.57
C ARG A 148 -3.75 -27.12 12.50
#